data_124425a1cd16144fb684152b352528d5
#
_entry.id   124425a1cd16144fb684152b352528d5
#
_cell.length_a   1.000
_cell.length_b   1.000
_cell.length_c   1.000
_cell.angle_alpha   90.00
_cell.angle_beta   90.00
_cell.angle_gamma   90.00
#
_symmetry.space_group_name_H-M   'P 1'
#
loop_
_entity.id
_entity.type
_entity.pdbx_description
1 polymer ?
#
loop_
_entity_poly.entity_id
_entity_poly.type
_entity_poly.pdbx_seq_one_letter_code
_entity_poly.pdbx_strand_id
1 'polypeptide(L)'
;PHFDVVVENFRPGTLAAWGIGFEDCRAVKHDIVYVSISGWGQFGPWTDRAGYDPAALAAAGWMSLNGSPDGPPVKAPTFLADDLAGLHGALSALAALRHRDRTGEGQHVDVCLLDSLLFHCDGLLSLGATDVPLERWGAQVNVTHPCDVYPCADGSLYLAIALDSHWRRLCEVIDRVDLARAPGFGRNEERLMNRDAVN
;
A
#
# COMPACT_ATOMS: atom_id res chain seq x y z
N PRO A 1 -1.66 -35.56 -4.45
CA PRO A 1 -2.85 -35.68 -5.32
C PRO A 1 -4.16 -35.29 -4.62
N HIS A 2 -4.12 -34.90 -3.31
CA HIS A 2 -5.32 -34.58 -2.52
C HIS A 2 -5.56 -33.07 -2.35
N PHE A 3 -4.62 -32.23 -2.74
CA PHE A 3 -4.71 -30.79 -2.61
C PHE A 3 -4.72 -30.12 -4.00
N ASP A 4 -5.45 -29.03 -4.11
CA ASP A 4 -5.59 -28.25 -5.35
C ASP A 4 -4.69 -27.02 -5.35
N VAL A 5 -4.34 -26.54 -4.17
CA VAL A 5 -3.50 -25.37 -3.97
C VAL A 5 -2.41 -25.67 -2.95
N VAL A 6 -1.19 -25.27 -3.26
CA VAL A 6 -0.08 -25.20 -2.31
C VAL A 6 0.24 -23.74 -2.07
N VAL A 7 0.40 -23.31 -0.83
CA VAL A 7 0.85 -21.96 -0.47
C VAL A 7 2.08 -22.10 0.42
N GLU A 8 3.11 -21.34 0.10
CA GLU A 8 4.34 -21.33 0.88
C GLU A 8 4.90 -19.90 1.02
N ASN A 9 5.66 -19.65 2.10
CA ASN A 9 6.34 -18.39 2.34
C ASN A 9 7.77 -18.58 2.84
N PHE A 10 8.45 -19.61 2.36
CA PHE A 10 9.86 -19.87 2.65
C PHE A 10 10.77 -19.02 1.76
N ARG A 11 12.05 -19.05 2.03
CA ARG A 11 13.04 -18.46 1.12
C ARG A 11 13.01 -19.20 -0.22
N PRO A 12 13.12 -18.48 -1.35
CA PRO A 12 13.15 -19.09 -2.67
C PRO A 12 14.12 -20.29 -2.75
N GLY A 13 13.67 -21.36 -3.39
CA GLY A 13 14.44 -22.61 -3.54
C GLY A 13 14.35 -23.57 -2.34
N THR A 14 13.86 -23.16 -1.18
CA THR A 14 13.80 -24.01 0.02
C THR A 14 12.93 -25.25 -0.20
N LEU A 15 11.70 -25.09 -0.69
CA LEU A 15 10.80 -26.21 -0.93
C LEU A 15 11.26 -27.09 -2.10
N ALA A 16 11.90 -26.51 -3.12
CA ALA A 16 12.51 -27.27 -4.20
C ALA A 16 13.67 -28.15 -3.66
N ALA A 17 14.49 -27.65 -2.75
CA ALA A 17 15.54 -28.45 -2.11
C ALA A 17 14.99 -29.60 -1.26
N TRP A 18 13.75 -29.50 -0.81
CA TRP A 18 13.04 -30.58 -0.07
C TRP A 18 12.26 -31.53 -1.00
N GLY A 19 12.28 -31.34 -2.32
CA GLY A 19 11.56 -32.14 -3.30
C GLY A 19 10.04 -31.91 -3.31
N ILE A 20 9.59 -30.73 -2.88
CA ILE A 20 8.19 -30.29 -2.87
C ILE A 20 8.03 -28.87 -3.45
N GLY A 21 8.93 -28.46 -4.33
CA GLY A 21 8.79 -27.23 -5.11
C GLY A 21 7.69 -27.35 -6.18
N PHE A 22 7.48 -26.26 -6.93
CA PHE A 22 6.44 -26.22 -7.95
C PHE A 22 6.55 -27.36 -8.96
N GLU A 23 7.73 -27.60 -9.52
CA GLU A 23 7.93 -28.64 -10.54
C GLU A 23 7.74 -30.05 -9.96
N ASP A 24 8.15 -30.29 -8.72
CA ASP A 24 7.91 -31.57 -8.03
C ASP A 24 6.41 -31.81 -7.83
N CYS A 25 5.69 -30.80 -7.38
CA CYS A 25 4.24 -30.86 -7.17
C CYS A 25 3.50 -31.03 -8.51
N ARG A 26 3.93 -30.31 -9.56
CA ARG A 26 3.37 -30.38 -10.90
C ARG A 26 3.55 -31.74 -11.54
N ALA A 27 4.68 -32.41 -11.31
CA ALA A 27 4.93 -33.76 -11.78
C ALA A 27 3.93 -34.79 -11.24
N VAL A 28 3.40 -34.56 -10.02
CA VAL A 28 2.40 -35.42 -9.36
C VAL A 28 0.97 -34.99 -9.70
N LYS A 29 0.75 -33.69 -9.88
CA LYS A 29 -0.56 -33.08 -10.16
C LYS A 29 -0.37 -31.90 -11.12
N HIS A 30 -0.54 -32.16 -12.43
CA HIS A 30 -0.25 -31.21 -13.51
C HIS A 30 -1.06 -29.91 -13.44
N ASP A 31 -2.24 -29.96 -12.81
CA ASP A 31 -3.16 -28.85 -12.65
C ASP A 31 -3.03 -28.15 -11.27
N ILE A 32 -1.94 -28.39 -10.55
CA ILE A 32 -1.70 -27.76 -9.24
C ILE A 32 -1.55 -26.24 -9.38
N VAL A 33 -2.20 -25.50 -8.51
CA VAL A 33 -1.92 -24.06 -8.28
C VAL A 33 -0.92 -23.94 -7.14
N TYR A 34 0.21 -23.33 -7.40
CA TYR A 34 1.30 -23.20 -6.43
C TYR A 34 1.60 -21.72 -6.19
N VAL A 35 1.43 -21.25 -4.96
CA VAL A 35 1.60 -19.84 -4.58
C VAL A 35 2.82 -19.72 -3.69
N SER A 36 3.83 -19.01 -4.17
CA SER A 36 5.01 -18.65 -3.38
C SER A 36 4.93 -17.19 -2.97
N ILE A 37 5.05 -16.91 -1.68
CA ILE A 37 5.08 -15.55 -1.12
C ILE A 37 6.47 -15.33 -0.54
N SER A 38 7.20 -14.32 -1.03
CA SER A 38 8.55 -14.04 -0.55
C SER A 38 8.82 -12.54 -0.47
N GLY A 39 9.93 -12.14 0.17
CA GLY A 39 10.27 -10.71 0.29
C GLY A 39 10.51 -10.04 -1.05
N TRP A 40 11.18 -10.74 -1.99
CA TRP A 40 11.73 -10.15 -3.21
C TRP A 40 11.38 -10.91 -4.50
N GLY A 41 10.51 -11.91 -4.43
CA GLY A 41 10.13 -12.77 -5.56
C GLY A 41 11.02 -14.00 -5.71
N GLN A 42 10.57 -14.92 -6.56
CA GLN A 42 11.27 -16.17 -6.86
C GLN A 42 12.44 -15.98 -7.84
N PHE A 43 12.56 -14.81 -8.45
CA PHE A 43 13.61 -14.43 -9.39
C PHE A 43 14.01 -12.96 -9.20
N GLY A 44 15.15 -12.57 -9.77
CA GLY A 44 15.63 -11.19 -9.70
C GLY A 44 16.86 -11.00 -8.80
N PRO A 45 17.41 -9.78 -8.73
CA PRO A 45 18.71 -9.53 -8.12
C PRO A 45 18.71 -9.62 -6.58
N TRP A 46 17.55 -9.68 -5.93
CA TRP A 46 17.41 -9.72 -4.48
C TRP A 46 16.84 -11.05 -3.94
N THR A 47 16.59 -12.02 -4.80
CA THR A 47 15.99 -13.32 -4.46
C THR A 47 16.69 -14.01 -3.28
N ASP A 48 18.02 -13.93 -3.20
CA ASP A 48 18.81 -14.56 -2.13
C ASP A 48 18.83 -13.76 -0.81
N ARG A 49 18.28 -12.54 -0.81
CA ARG A 49 18.25 -11.69 0.39
C ARG A 49 17.13 -12.12 1.33
N ALA A 50 17.39 -11.99 2.64
CA ALA A 50 16.32 -12.11 3.62
C ALA A 50 15.31 -10.97 3.40
N GLY A 51 14.02 -11.29 3.30
CA GLY A 51 12.92 -10.35 3.11
C GLY A 51 11.91 -10.51 4.23
N TYR A 52 11.70 -9.43 4.98
CA TYR A 52 10.68 -9.30 6.00
C TYR A 52 9.93 -8.00 5.80
N ASP A 53 8.73 -7.89 6.37
CA ASP A 53 7.87 -6.69 6.27
C ASP A 53 8.62 -5.36 6.41
N PRO A 54 9.43 -5.10 7.48
CA PRO A 54 10.12 -3.83 7.60
C PRO A 54 11.16 -3.58 6.50
N ALA A 55 11.80 -4.63 6.01
CA ALA A 55 12.77 -4.50 4.92
C ALA A 55 12.08 -4.13 3.59
N ALA A 56 10.93 -4.75 3.31
CA ALA A 56 10.12 -4.43 2.15
C ALA A 56 9.54 -3.00 2.23
N LEU A 57 9.03 -2.57 3.40
CA LEU A 57 8.54 -1.20 3.64
C LEU A 57 9.64 -0.15 3.42
N ALA A 58 10.86 -0.42 3.87
CA ALA A 58 11.99 0.47 3.66
C ALA A 58 12.39 0.55 2.18
N ALA A 59 12.48 -0.61 1.51
CA ALA A 59 12.86 -0.70 0.10
C ALA A 59 11.83 -0.07 -0.84
N ALA A 60 10.54 -0.21 -0.52
CA ALA A 60 9.45 0.41 -1.27
C ALA A 60 9.32 1.93 -1.05
N GLY A 61 10.09 2.52 -0.12
CA GLY A 61 10.00 3.94 0.20
C GLY A 61 8.85 4.33 1.14
N TRP A 62 8.00 3.40 1.53
CA TRP A 62 6.84 3.66 2.41
C TRP A 62 7.24 4.33 3.72
N MET A 63 8.32 3.87 4.35
CA MET A 63 8.80 4.47 5.60
C MET A 63 9.26 5.92 5.43
N SER A 64 9.79 6.26 4.25
CA SER A 64 10.24 7.62 3.93
C SER A 64 9.08 8.60 3.76
N LEU A 65 7.89 8.09 3.41
CA LEU A 65 6.67 8.89 3.20
C LEU A 65 5.77 8.92 4.43
N ASN A 66 6.03 8.05 5.41
CA ASN A 66 5.23 7.92 6.63
C ASN A 66 5.87 8.68 7.80
N GLY A 67 5.04 9.35 8.62
CA GLY A 67 5.45 10.07 9.81
C GLY A 67 5.37 11.59 9.69
N SER A 68 5.79 12.29 10.73
CA SER A 68 5.84 13.76 10.76
C SER A 68 6.79 14.31 9.70
N PRO A 69 6.47 15.47 9.06
CA PRO A 69 7.37 16.12 8.10
C PRO A 69 8.81 16.27 8.59
N ASP A 70 8.98 16.72 9.84
CA ASP A 70 10.29 16.97 10.46
C ASP A 70 10.83 15.77 11.24
N GLY A 71 10.11 14.64 11.25
CA GLY A 71 10.47 13.45 12.00
C GLY A 71 11.30 12.44 11.20
N PRO A 72 11.78 11.35 11.84
CA PRO A 72 12.39 10.25 11.15
C PRO A 72 11.37 9.45 10.32
N PRO A 73 11.83 8.61 9.36
CA PRO A 73 10.98 7.62 8.71
C PRO A 73 10.29 6.70 9.73
N VAL A 74 9.01 6.40 9.52
CA VAL A 74 8.20 5.62 10.46
C VAL A 74 7.64 4.38 9.76
N LYS A 75 7.78 3.22 10.41
CA LYS A 75 7.16 1.96 9.97
C LYS A 75 5.63 2.04 10.09
N ALA A 76 4.91 1.40 9.18
CA ALA A 76 3.47 1.16 9.36
C ALA A 76 3.21 0.41 10.69
N PRO A 77 2.10 0.68 11.40
CA PRO A 77 1.81 0.08 12.70
C PRO A 77 1.53 -1.43 12.63
N THR A 78 1.16 -1.95 11.44
CA THR A 78 0.93 -3.37 11.15
C THR A 78 2.07 -3.98 10.34
N PHE A 79 1.95 -5.26 10.00
CA PHE A 79 2.80 -5.94 9.02
C PHE A 79 2.22 -5.74 7.61
N LEU A 80 2.20 -4.50 7.16
CA LEU A 80 1.48 -4.09 5.95
C LEU A 80 1.93 -4.82 4.68
N ALA A 81 3.24 -5.06 4.53
CA ALA A 81 3.77 -5.78 3.38
C ALA A 81 3.31 -7.25 3.38
N ASP A 82 3.36 -7.91 4.55
CA ASP A 82 2.91 -9.29 4.73
C ASP A 82 1.39 -9.40 4.46
N ASP A 83 0.59 -8.49 5.03
CA ASP A 83 -0.87 -8.45 4.88
C ASP A 83 -1.27 -8.27 3.41
N LEU A 84 -0.63 -7.33 2.70
CA LEU A 84 -0.90 -7.08 1.28
C LEU A 84 -0.43 -8.24 0.39
N ALA A 85 0.73 -8.82 0.66
CA ALA A 85 1.20 -9.99 -0.08
C ALA A 85 0.29 -11.21 0.14
N GLY A 86 -0.20 -11.41 1.36
CA GLY A 86 -1.19 -12.44 1.67
C GLY A 86 -2.50 -12.24 0.89
N LEU A 87 -3.00 -11.00 0.81
CA LEU A 87 -4.18 -10.64 0.05
C LEU A 87 -3.98 -10.87 -1.46
N HIS A 88 -2.85 -10.43 -2.01
CA HIS A 88 -2.50 -10.66 -3.42
C HIS A 88 -2.34 -12.16 -3.71
N GLY A 89 -1.72 -12.91 -2.80
CA GLY A 89 -1.60 -14.36 -2.90
C GLY A 89 -2.95 -15.05 -2.99
N ALA A 90 -3.89 -14.69 -2.10
CA ALA A 90 -5.24 -15.24 -2.11
C ALA A 90 -6.01 -14.89 -3.40
N LEU A 91 -5.95 -13.61 -3.85
CA LEU A 91 -6.59 -13.17 -5.10
C LEU A 91 -6.00 -13.88 -6.31
N SER A 92 -4.67 -14.00 -6.36
CA SER A 92 -3.98 -14.66 -7.48
C SER A 92 -4.24 -16.17 -7.49
N ALA A 93 -4.36 -16.81 -6.32
CA ALA A 93 -4.79 -18.21 -6.22
C ALA A 93 -6.18 -18.42 -6.81
N LEU A 94 -7.14 -17.55 -6.51
CA LEU A 94 -8.49 -17.60 -7.09
C LEU A 94 -8.47 -17.39 -8.60
N ALA A 95 -7.67 -16.47 -9.11
CA ALA A 95 -7.50 -16.26 -10.55
C ALA A 95 -6.88 -17.48 -11.22
N ALA A 96 -5.85 -18.08 -10.61
CA ALA A 96 -5.20 -19.30 -11.07
C ALA A 96 -6.16 -20.51 -11.09
N LEU A 97 -6.97 -20.67 -10.05
CA LEU A 97 -8.01 -21.70 -10.01
C LEU A 97 -9.04 -21.47 -11.11
N ARG A 98 -9.46 -20.24 -11.35
CA ARG A 98 -10.38 -19.92 -12.46
C ARG A 98 -9.78 -20.21 -13.82
N HIS A 99 -8.48 -19.95 -14.02
CA HIS A 99 -7.76 -20.35 -15.23
C HIS A 99 -7.77 -21.87 -15.37
N ARG A 100 -7.38 -22.59 -14.32
CA ARG A 100 -7.36 -24.05 -14.28
C ARG A 100 -8.72 -24.67 -14.64
N ASP A 101 -9.82 -24.13 -14.08
CA ASP A 101 -11.17 -24.65 -14.35
C ASP A 101 -11.57 -24.54 -15.83
N ARG A 102 -10.95 -23.63 -16.58
CA ARG A 102 -11.24 -23.40 -18.00
C ARG A 102 -10.29 -24.14 -18.94
N THR A 103 -9.06 -24.33 -18.51
CA THR A 103 -7.97 -24.86 -19.36
C THR A 103 -7.50 -26.25 -18.96
N GLY A 104 -7.75 -26.66 -17.72
CA GLY A 104 -7.16 -27.87 -17.12
C GLY A 104 -5.71 -27.67 -16.66
N GLU A 105 -5.14 -26.46 -16.77
CA GLU A 105 -3.73 -26.20 -16.47
C GLU A 105 -3.57 -25.47 -15.15
N GLY A 106 -2.69 -26.00 -14.28
CA GLY A 106 -2.20 -25.31 -13.08
C GLY A 106 -1.11 -24.30 -13.40
N GLN A 107 -0.71 -23.51 -12.41
CA GLN A 107 0.37 -22.54 -12.58
C GLN A 107 1.07 -22.20 -11.28
N HIS A 108 2.30 -21.70 -11.39
CA HIS A 108 3.04 -21.10 -10.30
C HIS A 108 2.69 -19.61 -10.23
N VAL A 109 2.30 -19.18 -9.04
CA VAL A 109 2.01 -17.79 -8.68
C VAL A 109 3.15 -17.29 -7.80
N ASP A 110 3.88 -16.31 -8.27
CA ASP A 110 4.93 -15.63 -7.52
C ASP A 110 4.41 -14.28 -6.99
N VAL A 111 4.41 -14.12 -5.68
CA VAL A 111 4.00 -12.88 -4.99
C VAL A 111 5.14 -12.40 -4.13
N CYS A 112 5.54 -11.14 -4.31
CA CYS A 112 6.54 -10.57 -3.44
C CYS A 112 6.01 -9.38 -2.61
N LEU A 113 6.58 -9.23 -1.41
CA LEU A 113 6.21 -8.17 -0.48
C LEU A 113 6.47 -6.79 -1.09
N LEU A 114 7.61 -6.65 -1.77
CA LEU A 114 7.99 -5.38 -2.42
C LEU A 114 6.99 -4.95 -3.48
N ASP A 115 6.65 -5.83 -4.43
CA ASP A 115 5.72 -5.50 -5.52
C ASP A 115 4.31 -5.24 -4.98
N SER A 116 3.92 -5.98 -3.96
CA SER A 116 2.64 -5.76 -3.27
C SER A 116 2.55 -4.35 -2.69
N LEU A 117 3.62 -3.85 -2.05
CA LEU A 117 3.67 -2.48 -1.55
C LEU A 117 3.70 -1.45 -2.69
N LEU A 118 4.49 -1.69 -3.73
CA LEU A 118 4.61 -0.79 -4.88
C LEU A 118 3.27 -0.64 -5.63
N PHE A 119 2.50 -1.71 -5.73
CA PHE A 119 1.16 -1.67 -6.31
C PHE A 119 0.22 -0.72 -5.54
N HIS A 120 0.38 -0.63 -4.22
CA HIS A 120 -0.44 0.22 -3.34
C HIS A 120 0.15 1.63 -3.11
N CYS A 121 1.14 2.05 -3.89
CA CYS A 121 1.72 3.39 -3.79
C CYS A 121 0.92 4.50 -4.47
N ASP A 122 -0.30 4.24 -4.98
CA ASP A 122 -1.25 5.23 -5.50
C ASP A 122 -0.66 6.27 -6.48
N GLY A 123 0.21 5.83 -7.38
CA GLY A 123 0.84 6.72 -8.36
C GLY A 123 2.08 7.46 -7.84
N LEU A 124 2.50 7.24 -6.58
CA LEU A 124 3.78 7.80 -6.07
C LEU A 124 4.99 7.33 -6.88
N LEU A 125 4.93 6.14 -7.46
CA LEU A 125 5.96 5.65 -8.40
C LEU A 125 6.05 6.56 -9.64
N SER A 126 4.91 6.99 -10.18
CA SER A 126 4.87 7.90 -11.33
C SER A 126 5.39 9.28 -10.95
N LEU A 127 5.07 9.76 -9.74
CA LEU A 127 5.63 11.02 -9.21
C LEU A 127 7.14 10.91 -8.97
N GLY A 128 7.63 9.78 -8.48
CA GLY A 128 9.06 9.51 -8.30
C GLY A 128 9.86 9.51 -9.61
N ALA A 129 9.19 9.38 -10.77
CA ALA A 129 9.79 9.54 -12.09
C ALA A 129 9.81 11.01 -12.59
N THR A 130 9.33 11.94 -11.79
CA THR A 130 9.33 13.38 -12.06
C THR A 130 10.24 14.11 -11.08
N ASP A 131 10.47 15.41 -11.32
CA ASP A 131 11.25 16.28 -10.41
C ASP A 131 10.43 16.74 -9.18
N VAL A 132 9.23 16.20 -8.97
CA VAL A 132 8.40 16.55 -7.81
C VAL A 132 8.95 15.83 -6.57
N PRO A 133 9.38 16.55 -5.53
CA PRO A 133 9.89 15.93 -4.32
C PRO A 133 8.78 15.15 -3.61
N LEU A 134 9.10 13.93 -3.19
CA LEU A 134 8.23 13.12 -2.35
C LEU A 134 8.55 13.44 -0.88
N GLU A 135 7.59 14.04 -0.19
CA GLU A 135 7.75 14.51 1.19
C GLU A 135 6.79 13.78 2.13
N ARG A 136 7.13 13.77 3.41
CA ARG A 136 6.20 13.33 4.46
C ARG A 136 5.22 14.44 4.77
N TRP A 137 3.96 14.08 4.86
CA TRP A 137 2.86 15.03 5.15
C TRP A 137 2.22 14.80 6.52
N GLY A 138 2.73 13.85 7.33
CA GLY A 138 2.10 13.50 8.60
C GLY A 138 0.70 12.93 8.39
N ALA A 139 -0.28 13.55 9.00
CA ALA A 139 -1.70 13.24 8.78
C ALA A 139 -2.33 14.02 7.62
N GLN A 140 -1.58 14.95 7.02
CA GLN A 140 -2.06 15.78 5.91
C GLN A 140 -2.00 15.06 4.57
N VAL A 141 -2.69 15.62 3.59
CA VAL A 141 -2.55 15.28 2.17
C VAL A 141 -2.21 16.53 1.36
N ASN A 142 -1.54 16.35 0.23
CA ASN A 142 -1.09 17.47 -0.60
C ASN A 142 -2.13 17.96 -1.62
N VAL A 143 -3.30 17.32 -1.70
CA VAL A 143 -4.32 17.59 -2.74
C VAL A 143 -5.55 18.30 -2.21
N THR A 144 -5.76 18.35 -0.90
CA THR A 144 -6.91 19.04 -0.29
C THR A 144 -6.57 19.62 1.08
N HIS A 145 -7.24 20.73 1.44
CA HIS A 145 -7.04 21.37 2.73
C HIS A 145 -8.33 22.11 3.19
N PRO A 146 -8.67 22.09 4.53
CA PRO A 146 -8.00 21.38 5.60
C PRO A 146 -8.15 19.85 5.50
N CYS A 147 -7.08 19.15 5.78
CA CYS A 147 -7.05 17.70 5.88
C CYS A 147 -5.93 17.32 6.85
N ASP A 148 -6.28 17.11 8.12
CA ASP A 148 -5.32 16.83 9.20
C ASP A 148 -6.04 16.32 10.46
N VAL A 149 -5.25 16.06 11.50
CA VAL A 149 -5.70 15.80 12.85
C VAL A 149 -5.74 17.11 13.64
N TYR A 150 -6.91 17.45 14.14
CA TYR A 150 -7.14 18.68 14.94
C TYR A 150 -7.47 18.33 16.39
N PRO A 151 -6.94 19.09 17.37
CA PRO A 151 -7.29 18.89 18.77
C PRO A 151 -8.73 19.33 19.05
N CYS A 152 -9.42 18.57 19.90
CA CYS A 152 -10.74 18.88 20.42
C CYS A 152 -10.71 18.94 21.95
N ALA A 153 -11.82 19.35 22.57
CA ALA A 153 -11.91 19.47 24.03
C ALA A 153 -11.70 18.12 24.75
N ASP A 154 -12.06 17.02 24.11
CA ASP A 154 -12.05 15.67 24.69
C ASP A 154 -11.14 14.69 23.91
N GLY A 155 -10.32 15.17 22.96
CA GLY A 155 -9.44 14.31 22.18
C GLY A 155 -8.96 14.93 20.89
N SER A 156 -9.02 14.17 19.80
CA SER A 156 -8.60 14.60 18.47
C SER A 156 -9.62 14.19 17.42
N LEU A 157 -9.81 15.04 16.43
CA LEU A 157 -10.67 14.81 15.27
C LEU A 157 -9.81 14.79 14.01
N TYR A 158 -9.97 13.77 13.16
CA TYR A 158 -9.46 13.84 11.79
C TYR A 158 -10.51 14.52 10.90
N LEU A 159 -10.13 15.64 10.30
CA LEU A 159 -10.99 16.42 9.42
C LEU A 159 -10.43 16.34 7.99
N ALA A 160 -11.29 16.04 7.02
CA ALA A 160 -10.93 16.02 5.59
C ALA A 160 -11.98 16.78 4.78
N ILE A 161 -11.60 17.91 4.23
CA ILE A 161 -12.47 18.80 3.44
C ILE A 161 -12.10 18.70 1.96
N ALA A 162 -12.69 17.74 1.28
CA ALA A 162 -12.40 17.48 -0.14
C ALA A 162 -13.08 18.46 -1.13
N LEU A 163 -14.22 19.05 -0.75
CA LEU A 163 -15.01 19.91 -1.63
C LEU A 163 -15.23 21.29 -1.01
N ASP A 164 -15.33 22.33 -1.85
CA ASP A 164 -15.65 23.69 -1.37
C ASP A 164 -17.04 23.81 -0.73
N SER A 165 -17.96 22.90 -1.09
CA SER A 165 -19.26 22.80 -0.38
C SER A 165 -19.09 22.29 1.04
N HIS A 166 -18.17 21.38 1.29
CA HIS A 166 -17.82 20.88 2.63
C HIS A 166 -17.14 21.98 3.46
N TRP A 167 -16.27 22.77 2.84
CA TRP A 167 -15.68 23.95 3.48
C TRP A 167 -16.74 24.92 3.98
N ARG A 168 -17.68 25.30 3.12
CA ARG A 168 -18.78 26.21 3.53
C ARG A 168 -19.60 25.64 4.68
N ARG A 169 -19.85 24.33 4.65
CA ARG A 169 -20.57 23.67 5.75
C ARG A 169 -19.76 23.64 7.05
N LEU A 170 -18.47 23.42 6.96
CA LEU A 170 -17.58 23.51 8.13
C LEU A 170 -17.62 24.93 8.73
N CYS A 171 -17.49 25.97 7.90
CA CYS A 171 -17.57 27.37 8.35
C CYS A 171 -18.87 27.69 9.09
N GLU A 172 -20.01 27.11 8.66
CA GLU A 172 -21.27 27.23 9.39
C GLU A 172 -21.20 26.56 10.76
N VAL A 173 -20.65 25.34 10.83
CA VAL A 173 -20.57 24.55 12.07
C VAL A 173 -19.65 25.21 13.13
N ILE A 174 -18.54 25.82 12.71
CA ILE A 174 -17.57 26.48 13.60
C ILE A 174 -17.87 27.97 13.80
N ASP A 175 -19.02 28.47 13.33
CA ASP A 175 -19.45 29.89 13.40
C ASP A 175 -18.47 30.86 12.75
N ARG A 176 -17.84 30.45 11.63
CA ARG A 176 -16.91 31.26 10.83
C ARG A 176 -17.40 31.40 9.39
N VAL A 177 -18.65 31.79 9.22
CA VAL A 177 -19.27 31.98 7.89
C VAL A 177 -18.54 33.05 7.05
N ASP A 178 -17.85 33.97 7.71
CA ASP A 178 -16.96 34.96 7.10
C ASP A 178 -15.89 34.32 6.22
N LEU A 179 -15.34 33.16 6.59
CA LEU A 179 -14.30 32.43 5.86
C LEU A 179 -14.82 31.64 4.64
N ALA A 180 -16.12 31.37 4.59
CA ALA A 180 -16.68 30.49 3.59
C ALA A 180 -16.41 30.91 2.13
N ARG A 181 -16.23 32.22 1.91
CA ARG A 181 -15.95 32.82 0.58
C ARG A 181 -14.86 33.89 0.65
N ALA A 182 -14.15 34.02 1.77
CA ALA A 182 -13.07 34.99 1.89
C ALA A 182 -11.95 34.68 0.90
N PRO A 183 -11.25 35.69 0.37
CA PRO A 183 -10.05 35.50 -0.43
C PRO A 183 -9.01 34.66 0.34
N GLY A 184 -8.43 33.68 -0.32
CA GLY A 184 -7.48 32.74 0.32
C GLY A 184 -8.12 31.55 1.03
N PHE A 185 -9.47 31.48 1.15
CA PHE A 185 -10.17 30.42 1.86
C PHE A 185 -11.29 29.76 1.04
N GLY A 186 -11.87 30.45 0.08
CA GLY A 186 -13.09 30.01 -0.59
C GLY A 186 -12.94 28.76 -1.45
N ARG A 187 -11.79 28.57 -2.08
CA ARG A 187 -11.47 27.45 -2.97
C ARG A 187 -10.39 26.56 -2.40
N ASN A 188 -10.41 25.28 -2.75
CA ASN A 188 -9.40 24.32 -2.29
C ASN A 188 -7.98 24.75 -2.66
N GLU A 189 -7.75 25.24 -3.89
CA GLU A 189 -6.44 25.70 -4.34
C GLU A 189 -5.91 26.88 -3.52
N GLU A 190 -6.82 27.79 -3.10
CA GLU A 190 -6.47 28.92 -2.25
C GLU A 190 -6.09 28.45 -0.85
N ARG A 191 -6.85 27.52 -0.27
CA ARG A 191 -6.58 26.93 1.05
C ARG A 191 -5.28 26.13 1.06
N LEU A 192 -4.97 25.39 0.00
CA LEU A 192 -3.70 24.68 -0.16
C LEU A 192 -2.48 25.63 -0.13
N MET A 193 -2.59 26.81 -0.73
CA MET A 193 -1.55 27.82 -0.71
C MET A 193 -1.49 28.60 0.63
N ASN A 194 -2.53 28.52 1.42
CA ASN A 194 -2.69 29.31 2.65
C ASN A 194 -2.89 28.42 3.89
N ARG A 195 -2.22 27.26 3.90
CA ARG A 195 -2.41 26.20 4.93
C ARG A 195 -2.32 26.71 6.35
N ASP A 196 -1.28 27.49 6.65
CA ASP A 196 -1.01 27.97 8.02
C ASP A 196 -2.10 28.89 8.54
N ALA A 197 -2.78 29.63 7.68
CA ALA A 197 -3.87 30.51 8.08
C ALA A 197 -5.23 29.78 8.15
N VAL A 198 -5.35 28.64 7.49
CA VAL A 198 -6.55 27.80 7.51
C VAL A 198 -6.56 26.88 8.73
N ASN A 199 -5.40 26.40 9.20
CA ASN A 199 -5.23 25.63 10.43
C ASN A 199 -5.38 26.49 11.68
#